data_fe988dd70ecbcd13f6383ba004d0a5f8
#
_entry.id   fe988dd70ecbcd13f6383ba004d0a5f8
#
_cell.length_a   1.000
_cell.length_b   1.000
_cell.length_c   1.000
_cell.angle_alpha   90.00
_cell.angle_beta   90.00
_cell.angle_gamma   90.00
#
_symmetry.space_group_name_H-M   'P 1'
#
loop_
_entity.id
_entity.type
_entity.pdbx_description
1 polymer ?
#
loop_
_entity_poly.entity_id
_entity_poly.type
_entity_poly.pdbx_seq_one_letter_code
_entity_poly.pdbx_strand_id
1 'polypeptide(L)'
;EKKGSLGVIETFSAASIIKAADIAVKTAKVEIFELRASRGMGGKGICLITGDVGDVTAAVEAGSQHAKDAGVFCNSSVIAAPHELLWNQI
;
A
#
# COMPACT_ATOMS: atom_id res chain seq x y z
N GLU A 1 0.26 -10.05 12.43
CA GLU A 1 0.42 -9.13 13.54
C GLU A 1 0.39 -7.70 13.09
N LYS A 2 -0.52 -6.94 13.63
CA LYS A 2 -0.68 -5.55 13.21
C LYS A 2 0.17 -4.63 14.06
N LYS A 3 1.46 -4.69 13.84
CA LYS A 3 2.40 -3.90 14.64
C LYS A 3 3.28 -3.07 13.77
N GLY A 4 3.87 -2.05 14.36
CA GLY A 4 4.79 -1.19 13.67
C GLY A 4 4.05 -0.17 12.85
N SER A 5 4.30 -0.15 11.55
CA SER A 5 3.80 0.91 10.69
C SER A 5 2.75 0.42 9.73
N LEU A 6 1.92 1.35 9.28
CA LEU A 6 0.91 1.10 8.26
C LEU A 6 1.29 1.87 7.01
N GLY A 7 1.35 1.18 5.88
CA GLY A 7 1.61 1.81 4.59
C GLY A 7 0.37 1.74 3.73
N VAL A 8 0.13 2.78 2.97
CA VAL A 8 -1.03 2.88 2.08
C VAL A 8 -0.55 3.26 0.71
N ILE A 9 -1.03 2.55 -0.32
CA ILE A 9 -0.81 2.92 -1.71
C ILE A 9 -2.17 2.92 -2.38
N GLU A 10 -2.48 4.02 -3.08
CA GLU A 10 -3.70 4.13 -3.86
C GLU A 10 -3.37 4.42 -5.30
N THR A 11 -4.06 3.76 -6.21
CA THR A 11 -3.88 3.98 -7.64
C THR A 11 -5.22 4.21 -8.31
N PHE A 12 -5.18 4.80 -9.51
CA PHE A 12 -6.38 4.97 -10.32
C PHE A 12 -6.64 3.75 -11.21
N SER A 13 -5.87 2.69 -11.01
CA SER A 13 -6.02 1.47 -11.81
C SER A 13 -6.02 0.26 -10.91
N ALA A 14 -7.06 -0.58 -11.04
CA ALA A 14 -7.16 -1.81 -10.27
C ALA A 14 -6.02 -2.77 -10.63
N ALA A 15 -5.65 -2.82 -11.91
CA ALA A 15 -4.54 -3.69 -12.33
C ALA A 15 -3.22 -3.22 -11.74
N SER A 16 -3.01 -1.90 -11.68
CA SER A 16 -1.77 -1.35 -11.16
C SER A 16 -1.59 -1.59 -9.67
N ILE A 17 -2.68 -1.62 -8.90
CA ILE A 17 -2.52 -1.85 -7.46
C ILE A 17 -2.05 -3.27 -7.18
N ILE A 18 -2.46 -4.22 -8.00
CA ILE A 18 -2.00 -5.60 -7.83
C ILE A 18 -0.50 -5.68 -8.10
N LYS A 19 -0.05 -5.02 -9.16
CA LYS A 19 1.37 -4.99 -9.48
C LYS A 19 2.18 -4.25 -8.43
N ALA A 20 1.65 -3.12 -7.96
CA ALA A 20 2.34 -2.35 -6.91
C ALA A 20 2.46 -3.16 -5.63
N ALA A 21 1.42 -3.91 -5.27
CA ALA A 21 1.47 -4.75 -4.09
C ALA A 21 2.53 -5.84 -4.23
N ASP A 22 2.62 -6.44 -5.41
CA ASP A 22 3.62 -7.46 -5.67
C ASP A 22 5.04 -6.89 -5.52
N ILE A 23 5.26 -5.70 -6.07
CA ILE A 23 6.55 -5.03 -5.96
C ILE A 23 6.86 -4.72 -4.50
N ALA A 24 5.86 -4.26 -3.75
CA ALA A 24 6.06 -3.92 -2.35
C ALA A 24 6.54 -5.11 -1.53
N VAL A 25 5.87 -6.26 -1.68
CA VAL A 25 6.25 -7.43 -0.87
C VAL A 25 7.57 -8.04 -1.31
N LYS A 26 8.02 -7.75 -2.52
CA LYS A 26 9.31 -8.23 -2.99
C LYS A 26 10.45 -7.28 -2.65
N THR A 27 10.12 -6.04 -2.30
CA THR A 27 11.13 -5.03 -2.00
C THR A 27 11.59 -5.09 -0.55
N ALA A 28 10.67 -5.36 0.38
CA ALA A 28 10.98 -5.30 1.79
C ALA A 28 10.11 -6.30 2.55
N LYS A 29 10.43 -6.49 3.82
CA LYS A 29 9.74 -7.48 4.64
C LYS A 29 8.46 -6.88 5.19
N VAL A 30 7.42 -6.93 4.39
CA VAL A 30 6.11 -6.40 4.75
C VAL A 30 5.04 -7.44 4.45
N GLU A 31 3.87 -7.24 5.07
CA GLU A 31 2.72 -8.08 4.81
C GLU A 31 1.59 -7.23 4.28
N ILE A 32 0.83 -7.78 3.35
CA ILE A 32 -0.34 -7.09 2.85
C ILE A 32 -1.47 -7.32 3.85
N PHE A 33 -1.94 -6.22 4.44
CA PHE A 33 -3.06 -6.24 5.36
C PHE A 33 -4.39 -6.27 4.61
N GLU A 34 -4.45 -5.53 3.52
CA GLU A 34 -5.65 -5.50 2.70
C GLU A 34 -5.30 -5.06 1.29
N LEU A 35 -5.95 -5.66 0.31
CA LEU A 35 -5.78 -5.30 -1.08
C LEU A 35 -7.16 -5.27 -1.72
N ARG A 36 -7.56 -4.09 -2.20
CA ARG A 36 -8.85 -3.92 -2.84
C ARG A 36 -8.68 -3.34 -4.22
N ALA A 37 -9.41 -3.89 -5.16
CA ALA A 37 -9.42 -3.40 -6.53
C ALA A 37 -10.87 -3.18 -6.91
N SER A 38 -11.25 -1.92 -7.08
CA SER A 38 -12.62 -1.56 -7.39
C SER A 38 -12.83 -1.65 -8.89
N ARG A 39 -13.97 -2.20 -9.27
CA ARG A 39 -14.34 -2.28 -10.68
C ARG A 39 -15.27 -1.18 -11.10
N GLY A 40 -15.65 -0.34 -10.18
CA GLY A 40 -16.56 0.74 -10.49
C GLY A 40 -15.89 1.78 -11.36
N MET A 41 -16.56 2.92 -11.46
CA MET A 41 -16.02 4.02 -12.23
C MET A 41 -14.65 4.40 -11.71
N GLY A 42 -13.70 4.53 -12.62
CA GLY A 42 -12.35 4.90 -12.25
C GLY A 42 -11.44 3.72 -11.91
N GLY A 43 -12.01 2.58 -11.58
CA GLY A 43 -11.20 1.39 -11.32
C GLY A 43 -10.10 1.58 -10.31
N LYS A 44 -10.39 2.22 -9.19
CA LYS A 44 -9.38 2.50 -8.18
C LYS A 44 -8.88 1.26 -7.46
N GLY A 45 -7.65 1.31 -6.99
CA GLY A 45 -7.07 0.27 -6.18
C GLY A 45 -6.48 0.83 -4.90
N ILE A 46 -6.49 0.04 -3.84
CA ILE A 46 -5.87 0.42 -2.58
C ILE A 46 -5.17 -0.80 -1.99
N CYS A 47 -3.99 -0.55 -1.44
CA CYS A 47 -3.19 -1.58 -0.80
C CYS A 47 -2.75 -1.08 0.57
N LEU A 48 -3.02 -1.87 1.61
CA LEU A 48 -2.58 -1.57 2.96
C LEU A 48 -1.55 -2.61 3.35
N ILE A 49 -0.38 -2.15 3.80
CA ILE A 49 0.70 -3.05 4.21
C ILE A 49 1.17 -2.69 5.60
N THR A 50 1.78 -3.66 6.26
CA THR A 50 2.27 -3.50 7.62
C THR A 50 3.65 -4.11 7.76
N GLY A 51 4.43 -3.58 8.70
CA GLY A 51 5.79 -4.03 8.97
C GLY A 51 6.54 -2.96 9.74
N ASP A 52 7.85 -3.13 9.86
CA ASP A 52 8.68 -2.10 10.46
C ASP A 52 8.67 -0.85 9.59
N VAL A 53 8.84 0.32 10.21
CA VAL A 53 8.70 1.58 9.49
C VAL A 53 9.67 1.68 8.31
N GLY A 54 10.89 1.20 8.46
CA GLY A 54 11.86 1.23 7.35
C GLY A 54 11.43 0.35 6.20
N ASP A 55 10.92 -0.84 6.51
CA ASP A 55 10.46 -1.76 5.48
C ASP A 55 9.21 -1.25 4.79
N VAL A 56 8.27 -0.71 5.58
CA VAL A 56 7.04 -0.17 5.01
C VAL A 56 7.35 1.02 4.11
N THR A 57 8.26 1.90 4.54
CA THR A 57 8.63 3.05 3.74
C THR A 57 9.23 2.61 2.39
N ALA A 58 10.16 1.66 2.43
CA ALA A 58 10.78 1.17 1.20
C ALA A 58 9.76 0.51 0.29
N ALA A 59 8.86 -0.29 0.86
CA ALA A 59 7.84 -0.99 0.09
C ALA A 59 6.86 -0.01 -0.56
N VAL A 60 6.40 0.99 0.20
CA VAL A 60 5.48 1.99 -0.32
C VAL A 60 6.13 2.79 -1.43
N GLU A 61 7.39 3.17 -1.26
CA GLU A 61 8.09 3.93 -2.30
C GLU A 61 8.23 3.13 -3.58
N ALA A 62 8.60 1.87 -3.46
CA ALA A 62 8.80 1.04 -4.66
C ALA A 62 7.49 0.79 -5.39
N GLY A 63 6.42 0.45 -4.65
CA GLY A 63 5.12 0.23 -5.27
C GLY A 63 4.54 1.49 -5.88
N SER A 64 4.71 2.63 -5.16
CA SER A 64 4.22 3.91 -5.65
C SER A 64 4.96 4.35 -6.92
N GLN A 65 6.26 4.08 -6.98
CA GLN A 65 7.03 4.46 -8.16
C GLN A 65 6.51 3.74 -9.40
N HIS A 66 6.15 2.47 -9.26
CA HIS A 66 5.54 1.75 -10.37
C HIS A 66 4.27 2.43 -10.86
N ALA A 67 3.42 2.86 -9.93
CA ALA A 67 2.17 3.52 -10.29
C ALA A 67 2.44 4.88 -10.94
N LYS A 68 3.45 5.60 -10.45
CA LYS A 68 3.83 6.89 -11.03
C LYS A 68 4.34 6.71 -12.45
N ASP A 69 5.16 5.69 -12.67
CA ASP A 69 5.70 5.42 -13.99
C ASP A 69 4.59 5.05 -14.98
N ALA A 70 3.54 4.41 -14.49
CA ALA A 70 2.41 4.04 -15.33
C ALA A 70 1.38 5.16 -15.44
N GLY A 71 1.56 6.28 -14.74
CA GLY A 71 0.66 7.41 -14.82
C GLY A 71 -0.66 7.20 -14.08
N VAL A 72 -0.70 6.28 -13.13
CA VAL A 72 -1.93 5.97 -12.42
C VAL A 72 -1.80 6.11 -10.90
N PHE A 73 -0.75 6.77 -10.45
CA PHE A 73 -0.56 6.99 -9.02
C PHE A 73 -1.60 7.98 -8.50
N CYS A 74 -2.24 7.61 -7.38
CA CYS A 74 -3.19 8.49 -6.73
C CYS A 74 -2.62 9.06 -5.45
N ASN A 75 -2.22 8.19 -4.52
CA ASN A 75 -1.77 8.67 -3.21
C ASN A 75 -1.00 7.57 -2.50
N SER A 76 -0.16 7.97 -1.56
CA SER A 76 0.50 7.02 -0.68
C SER A 76 0.82 7.70 0.63
N SER A 77 0.95 6.90 1.69
CA SER A 77 1.36 7.43 2.99
C SER A 77 1.92 6.32 3.85
N VAL A 78 2.69 6.72 4.86
CA VAL A 78 3.22 5.80 5.86
C VAL A 78 2.91 6.39 7.22
N ILE A 79 2.28 5.59 8.07
CA ILE A 79 1.97 6.00 9.44
C ILE A 79 2.79 5.12 10.36
N ALA A 80 3.80 5.71 11.00
CA ALA A 80 4.71 4.97 11.86
C ALA A 80 4.04 4.66 13.19
N ALA A 81 4.14 3.39 13.60
CA ALA A 81 3.64 2.94 14.90
C ALA A 81 2.20 3.41 15.15
N PRO A 82 1.25 3.05 14.29
CA PRO A 82 -0.11 3.55 14.44
C PRO A 82 -0.74 3.09 15.75
N HIS A 83 -1.60 3.93 16.26
CA HIS A 83 -2.32 3.64 17.48
C HIS A 83 -3.20 2.41 17.29
N GLU A 84 -3.41 1.66 18.36
CA GLU A 84 -4.20 0.45 18.31
C GLU A 84 -5.63 0.70 17.81
N LEU A 85 -6.19 1.86 18.14
CA LEU A 85 -7.53 2.20 17.67
C LEU A 85 -7.59 2.29 16.15
N LEU A 86 -6.51 2.75 15.53
CA LEU A 86 -6.47 2.83 14.08
C LEU A 86 -6.62 1.44 13.46
N TRP A 87 -5.91 0.47 14.02
CA TRP A 87 -6.01 -0.90 13.53
C TRP A 87 -7.42 -1.45 13.64
N ASN A 88 -8.10 -1.08 14.71
CA ASN A 88 -9.45 -1.59 14.95
C ASN A 88 -10.47 -0.99 13.97
N GLN A 89 -10.15 0.14 13.36
CA GLN A 89 -11.05 0.81 12.44
C GLN A 89 -10.79 0.42 10.98
N ILE A 90 -9.73 -0.25 10.75
CA ILE A 90 -9.42 -0.71 9.40
C ILE A 90 -9.97 -2.12 9.21
#